data_a11ba68cc848b204c5dc6d3bf4d7415f
#
_entry.id   a11ba68cc848b204c5dc6d3bf4d7415f
#
_cell.length_a   1.000
_cell.length_b   1.000
_cell.length_c   1.000
_cell.angle_alpha   90.00
_cell.angle_beta   90.00
_cell.angle_gamma   90.00
#
_symmetry.space_group_name_H-M   'P 1'
#
loop_
_entity.id
_entity.type
_entity.pdbx_description
1 polymer ?
#
loop_
_entity_poly.entity_id
_entity_poly.type
_entity_poly.pdbx_seq_one_letter_code
_entity_poly.pdbx_strand_id
1 'polypeptide(L)' 'LVVVERMDAKQAVAMLADEDWRIRLQALMKVPLQHVAGLLDDADEEVRAAARERLETSNATDANE' A
#
# COMPACT_ATOMS: atom_id res chain seq x y z
N LEU A 1 -17.92 14.42 11.06
CA LEU A 1 -17.09 14.79 11.26
C LEU A 1 -15.83 14.44 10.67
N VAL A 2 -14.90 14.29 11.35
CA VAL A 2 -13.69 14.07 10.83
C VAL A 2 -13.49 12.91 9.99
N VAL A 3 -14.36 12.05 10.02
CA VAL A 3 -14.24 10.88 9.28
C VAL A 3 -14.05 11.06 7.83
N VAL A 4 -14.57 12.09 7.31
CA VAL A 4 -14.49 12.29 5.91
C VAL A 4 -13.12 12.42 5.40
N GLU A 5 -12.21 12.81 6.21
CA GLU A 5 -10.92 12.97 5.75
C GLU A 5 -10.18 11.73 5.56
N ARG A 6 -10.59 10.66 6.20
CA ARG A 6 -9.88 9.45 6.09
C ARG A 6 -10.34 8.71 4.92
N MET A 7 -9.45 8.34 4.04
CA MET A 7 -9.81 7.49 2.98
C MET A 7 -10.20 6.20 3.56
N ASP A 8 -11.34 5.71 3.18
CA ASP A 8 -11.79 4.46 3.66
C ASP A 8 -10.82 3.40 3.23
N ALA A 9 -10.54 2.46 4.08
CA ALA A 9 -9.68 1.36 3.73
C ALA A 9 -10.26 0.62 2.54
N LYS A 10 -11.57 0.55 2.42
CA LYS A 10 -12.18 -0.12 1.30
C LYS A 10 -11.87 0.58 0.01
N GLN A 11 -11.87 1.91 0.01
CA GLN A 11 -11.57 2.64 -1.19
C GLN A 11 -10.12 2.43 -1.59
N ALA A 12 -9.23 2.47 -0.62
CA ALA A 12 -7.82 2.29 -0.92
C ALA A 12 -7.57 0.89 -1.45
N VAL A 13 -8.21 -0.10 -0.87
CA VAL A 13 -8.03 -1.47 -1.33
C VAL A 13 -8.54 -1.62 -2.75
N ALA A 14 -9.66 -0.97 -3.07
CA ALA A 14 -10.19 -1.05 -4.41
C ALA A 14 -9.22 -0.43 -5.41
N MET A 15 -8.53 0.62 -5.02
CA MET A 15 -7.61 1.27 -5.92
C MET A 15 -6.37 0.45 -6.18
N LEU A 16 -6.12 -0.55 -5.35
CA LEU A 16 -4.98 -1.43 -5.59
C LEU A 16 -5.15 -2.25 -6.85
N ALA A 17 -6.37 -2.32 -7.36
CA ALA A 17 -6.63 -3.06 -8.58
C ALA A 17 -6.77 -2.15 -9.80
N ASP A 18 -6.47 -0.89 -9.64
CA ASP A 18 -6.60 0.06 -10.74
C ASP A 18 -5.63 -0.29 -11.86
N GLU A 19 -6.00 0.01 -13.08
CA GLU A 19 -5.14 -0.28 -14.20
C GLU A 19 -3.91 0.60 -14.22
N ASP A 20 -4.02 1.79 -13.64
CA ASP A 20 -2.94 2.75 -13.66
C ASP A 20 -2.01 2.46 -12.49
N TRP A 21 -0.76 2.16 -12.78
CA TRP A 21 0.18 1.81 -11.73
C TRP A 21 0.39 2.96 -10.75
N ARG A 22 0.21 4.20 -11.19
CA ARG A 22 0.40 5.33 -10.31
C ARG A 22 -0.71 5.38 -9.26
N ILE A 23 -1.92 4.97 -9.65
CA ILE A 23 -3.02 4.91 -8.72
C ILE A 23 -2.77 3.77 -7.74
N ARG A 24 -2.30 2.63 -8.23
CA ARG A 24 -1.99 1.51 -7.35
C ARG A 24 -0.91 1.90 -6.35
N LEU A 25 0.07 2.68 -6.81
CA LEU A 25 1.15 3.09 -5.94
C LEU A 25 0.64 4.00 -4.83
N GLN A 26 -0.24 4.93 -5.16
CA GLN A 26 -0.80 5.81 -4.16
C GLN A 26 -1.61 5.02 -3.15
N ALA A 27 -2.39 4.07 -3.60
CA ALA A 27 -3.18 3.26 -2.71
C ALA A 27 -2.29 2.43 -1.79
N LEU A 28 -1.18 1.95 -2.33
CA LEU A 28 -0.25 1.16 -1.57
C LEU A 28 0.25 1.91 -0.35
N MET A 29 0.36 3.22 -0.45
CA MET A 29 0.86 4.00 0.66
C MET A 29 -0.19 4.21 1.74
N LYS A 30 -1.42 3.90 1.45
CA LYS A 30 -2.49 4.16 2.39
C LYS A 30 -3.16 2.93 2.98
N VAL A 31 -3.02 1.79 2.33
CA VAL A 31 -3.67 0.59 2.85
C VAL A 31 -2.89 0.00 4.00
N PRO A 32 -3.53 -0.81 4.84
CA PRO A 32 -2.84 -1.49 5.92
C PRO A 32 -1.81 -2.46 5.35
N LEU A 33 -0.80 -2.76 6.14
CA LEU A 33 0.26 -3.61 5.68
C LEU A 33 -0.18 -4.97 5.19
N GLN A 34 -1.28 -5.46 5.73
CA GLN A 34 -1.74 -6.77 5.32
C GLN A 34 -2.09 -6.80 3.84
N HIS A 35 -2.39 -5.65 3.24
CA HIS A 35 -2.70 -5.60 1.82
C HIS A 35 -1.46 -5.32 0.97
N VAL A 36 -0.40 -4.85 1.59
CA VAL A 36 0.81 -4.51 0.85
C VAL A 36 1.48 -5.75 0.28
N ALA A 37 1.44 -6.83 1.02
CA ALA A 37 2.11 -8.05 0.58
C ALA A 37 1.59 -8.53 -0.77
N GLY A 38 0.32 -8.27 -1.06
CA GLY A 38 -0.24 -8.69 -2.34
C GLY A 38 0.35 -7.98 -3.53
N LEU A 39 0.98 -6.83 -3.29
CA LEU A 39 1.57 -6.07 -4.37
C LEU A 39 3.02 -6.40 -4.62
N LEU A 40 3.57 -7.35 -3.90
CA LEU A 40 4.93 -7.79 -4.17
C LEU A 40 5.01 -8.47 -5.53
N ASP A 41 3.87 -8.89 -6.06
CA ASP A 41 3.82 -9.51 -7.37
C ASP A 41 3.19 -8.61 -8.41
N ASP A 42 3.09 -7.33 -8.13
CA ASP A 42 2.46 -6.40 -9.06
C ASP A 42 3.18 -6.42 -10.40
N ALA A 43 2.43 -6.19 -11.45
CA ALA A 43 3.01 -6.17 -12.78
C ALA A 43 4.00 -5.03 -12.97
N ASP A 44 3.83 -3.96 -12.22
CA ASP A 44 4.69 -2.80 -12.36
C ASP A 44 5.86 -2.85 -11.41
N GLU A 45 7.04 -2.60 -11.93
CA GLU A 45 8.25 -2.69 -11.15
C GLU A 45 8.28 -1.67 -10.01
N GLU A 46 7.77 -0.47 -10.26
CA GLU A 46 7.79 0.57 -9.25
C GLU A 46 6.87 0.19 -8.09
N VAL A 47 5.74 -0.39 -8.40
CA VAL A 47 4.82 -0.80 -7.37
C VAL A 47 5.41 -1.94 -6.54
N ARG A 48 6.07 -2.89 -7.21
CA ARG A 48 6.70 -3.99 -6.49
C ARG A 48 7.77 -3.48 -5.54
N ALA A 49 8.57 -2.53 -6.02
CA ALA A 49 9.65 -2.00 -5.20
C ALA A 49 9.10 -1.25 -4.01
N ALA A 50 8.05 -0.47 -4.21
CA ALA A 50 7.46 0.28 -3.12
C ALA A 50 6.84 -0.65 -2.08
N ALA A 51 6.22 -1.74 -2.55
CA ALA A 51 5.63 -2.69 -1.63
C ALA A 51 6.70 -3.32 -0.76
N ARG A 52 7.83 -3.70 -1.36
CA ARG A 52 8.91 -4.30 -0.63
C ARG A 52 9.48 -3.33 0.39
N GLU A 53 9.67 -2.10 -0.05
CA GLU A 53 10.25 -1.11 0.83
C GLU A 53 9.35 -0.85 2.02
N ARG A 54 8.05 -0.77 1.80
CA ARG A 54 7.13 -0.50 2.89
C ARG A 54 7.14 -1.64 3.90
N LEU A 55 7.22 -2.87 3.42
CA LEU A 55 7.24 -4.02 4.31
C LEU A 55 8.55 -4.08 5.08
N GLU A 56 9.65 -3.76 4.42
CA GLU A 56 10.94 -3.79 5.08
C GLU A 56 11.02 -2.72 6.14
N THR A 57 10.50 -1.55 5.85
CA THR A 57 10.53 -0.46 6.79
C THR A 57 9.70 -0.81 8.02
N SER A 58 8.57 -1.44 7.80
CA SER A 58 7.72 -1.81 8.90
C SER A 58 8.41 -2.84 9.77
N ASN A 59 9.10 -3.80 9.16
CA ASN A 59 9.80 -4.80 9.92
C ASN A 59 10.93 -4.19 10.72
N ALA A 60 11.62 -3.23 10.14
CA ALA A 60 12.70 -2.58 10.85
C ALA A 60 12.17 -1.84 12.06
N THR A 61 11.01 -1.21 11.91
CA THR A 61 10.41 -0.51 13.02
C THR A 61 10.05 -1.48 14.13
N ASP A 62 9.50 -2.61 13.76
CA ASP A 62 9.14 -3.60 14.74
C ASP A 62 10.37 -4.11 15.44
N ALA A 63 11.42 -4.29 14.72
CA ALA A 63 12.64 -4.82 15.32
C ALA A 63 13.20 -3.90 16.37
N ASN A 64 12.96 -2.62 16.22
CA ASN A 64 13.47 -1.67 17.16
C ASN A 64 12.69 -1.66 18.44
N GLU A 65 11.53 -2.19 18.43
CA GLU A 65 10.76 -2.23 19.64
C GLU A 65 11.29 -3.30 20.55
#